data_b2794f5049ac024e0f27b935bfbe73f4
#
_entry.id   b2794f5049ac024e0f27b935bfbe73f4
#
_cell.length_a   1.000
_cell.length_b   1.000
_cell.length_c   1.000
_cell.angle_alpha   90.00
_cell.angle_beta   90.00
_cell.angle_gamma   90.00
#
_symmetry.space_group_name_H-M   'P 1'
#
loop_
_entity.id
_entity.type
_entity.pdbx_description
1 polymer ?
#
loop_
_entity_poly.entity_id
_entity_poly.type
_entity_poly.pdbx_seq_one_letter_code
_entity_poly.pdbx_strand_id
1 'polypeptide(L)'
;MNWNPHPIAIAGLAMLSLPMIAEAKIYLSIEQAQKILLPNKQLNKMPMIITDDLQEKMRVASSIRHPFQGDRIWKTNDGSWFIVDEVVGKHEMITYAVGLSSSGNITGIEILEYVESYGYEVAEAQWRKQFVGKNANDPIKLNQDIQNIGGATLSCKHISDGVKRVVVLYELALKHPLVQSKK
;
A
#
# COMPACT_ATOMS: atom_id res chain seq x y z
N MET A 1 70.29 38.25 -2.54
CA MET A 1 69.49 37.04 -2.81
C MET A 1 68.12 37.29 -2.23
N ASN A 2 67.20 37.74 -3.08
CA ASN A 2 65.82 38.02 -2.61
C ASN A 2 64.90 36.85 -3.04
N TRP A 3 64.47 36.04 -2.08
CA TRP A 3 63.53 34.96 -2.34
C TRP A 3 62.07 35.51 -2.12
N ASN A 4 61.28 35.44 -3.16
CA ASN A 4 59.91 35.87 -3.18
C ASN A 4 59.03 34.62 -3.19
N PRO A 5 58.28 34.24 -2.11
CA PRO A 5 57.37 33.15 -2.16
C PRO A 5 56.05 33.55 -2.83
N HIS A 6 55.72 32.86 -3.93
CA HIS A 6 54.40 33.02 -4.56
C HIS A 6 53.32 32.36 -3.70
N PRO A 7 52.16 33.01 -3.45
CA PRO A 7 51.06 32.36 -2.78
C PRO A 7 50.36 31.34 -3.70
N ILE A 8 50.30 30.10 -3.25
CA ILE A 8 49.53 29.05 -3.91
C ILE A 8 48.06 29.29 -3.52
N ALA A 9 47.24 29.74 -4.48
CA ALA A 9 45.80 29.83 -4.32
C ALA A 9 45.21 28.41 -4.38
N ILE A 10 44.79 27.86 -3.28
CA ILE A 10 43.99 26.62 -3.23
C ILE A 10 42.56 26.99 -3.58
N ALA A 11 42.17 26.74 -4.84
CA ALA A 11 40.79 26.81 -5.26
C ALA A 11 40.02 25.63 -4.62
N GLY A 12 39.28 25.88 -3.55
CA GLY A 12 38.40 24.91 -2.96
C GLY A 12 37.20 24.63 -3.88
N LEU A 13 37.19 23.42 -4.47
CA LEU A 13 36.06 22.95 -5.26
C LEU A 13 34.93 22.56 -4.28
N ALA A 14 33.98 23.46 -4.06
CA ALA A 14 32.75 23.14 -3.30
C ALA A 14 31.90 22.18 -4.14
N MET A 15 31.91 20.89 -3.80
CA MET A 15 30.95 19.93 -4.31
C MET A 15 29.56 20.29 -3.75
N LEU A 16 28.73 20.92 -4.57
CA LEU A 16 27.31 21.06 -4.34
C LEU A 16 26.67 19.68 -4.45
N SER A 17 26.42 19.03 -3.32
CA SER A 17 25.58 17.83 -3.28
C SER A 17 24.13 18.28 -3.56
N LEU A 18 23.68 18.07 -4.79
CA LEU A 18 22.27 18.22 -5.13
C LEU A 18 21.50 17.15 -4.37
N PRO A 19 20.39 17.50 -3.69
CA PRO A 19 19.53 16.49 -3.09
C PRO A 19 18.99 15.60 -4.22
N MET A 20 19.23 14.30 -4.11
CA MET A 20 18.57 13.31 -4.96
C MET A 20 17.11 13.30 -4.59
N ILE A 21 16.26 13.94 -5.38
CA ILE A 21 14.81 13.87 -5.23
C ILE A 21 14.43 12.45 -5.67
N ALA A 22 13.93 11.64 -4.72
CA ALA A 22 13.35 10.35 -5.05
C ALA A 22 12.11 10.61 -5.93
N GLU A 23 12.15 10.17 -7.17
CA GLU A 23 11.03 10.29 -8.08
C GLU A 23 10.03 9.17 -7.79
N ALA A 24 8.78 9.53 -7.52
CA ALA A 24 7.71 8.58 -7.30
C ALA A 24 7.51 7.72 -8.56
N LYS A 25 7.64 6.41 -8.43
CA LYS A 25 7.34 5.48 -9.52
C LYS A 25 5.87 5.11 -9.47
N ILE A 26 5.08 5.69 -10.38
CA ILE A 26 3.68 5.31 -10.59
C ILE A 26 3.67 4.05 -11.46
N TYR A 27 3.15 2.95 -10.94
CA TYR A 27 3.03 1.69 -11.67
C TYR A 27 1.71 1.58 -12.42
N LEU A 28 0.61 1.95 -11.75
CA LEU A 28 -0.75 1.80 -12.27
C LEU A 28 -1.65 2.94 -11.78
N SER A 29 -2.55 3.40 -12.65
CA SER A 29 -3.69 4.20 -12.19
C SER A 29 -4.72 3.32 -11.46
N ILE A 30 -5.62 3.95 -10.70
CA ILE A 30 -6.73 3.25 -10.04
C ILE A 30 -7.57 2.49 -11.08
N GLU A 31 -7.88 3.10 -12.22
CA GLU A 31 -8.68 2.51 -13.28
C GLU A 31 -7.98 1.31 -13.95
N GLN A 32 -6.66 1.36 -14.09
CA GLN A 32 -5.87 0.23 -14.60
C GLN A 32 -5.91 -0.94 -13.61
N ALA A 33 -5.70 -0.67 -12.31
CA ALA A 33 -5.76 -1.69 -11.27
C ALA A 33 -7.17 -2.31 -11.15
N GLN A 34 -8.24 -1.51 -11.30
CA GLN A 34 -9.61 -2.01 -11.34
C GLN A 34 -9.82 -3.02 -12.47
N LYS A 35 -9.32 -2.72 -13.68
CA LYS A 35 -9.40 -3.63 -14.81
C LYS A 35 -8.60 -4.92 -14.64
N ILE A 36 -7.48 -4.85 -13.92
CA ILE A 36 -6.63 -6.03 -13.63
C ILE A 36 -7.27 -6.91 -12.56
N LEU A 37 -7.68 -6.31 -11.43
CA LEU A 37 -8.17 -7.06 -10.27
C LEU A 37 -9.61 -7.55 -10.41
N LEU A 38 -10.44 -6.80 -11.15
CA LEU A 38 -11.86 -7.08 -11.36
C LEU A 38 -12.23 -6.88 -12.84
N PRO A 39 -11.70 -7.71 -13.77
CA PRO A 39 -11.90 -7.53 -15.20
C PRO A 39 -13.38 -7.64 -15.56
N ASN A 40 -13.82 -6.79 -16.50
CA ASN A 40 -15.19 -6.75 -17.03
C ASN A 40 -16.28 -6.47 -15.99
N LYS A 41 -15.94 -5.90 -14.82
CA LYS A 41 -16.91 -5.54 -13.79
C LYS A 41 -17.12 -4.04 -13.74
N GLN A 42 -18.39 -3.65 -13.58
CA GLN A 42 -18.74 -2.26 -13.29
C GLN A 42 -18.57 -1.99 -11.79
N LEU A 43 -17.80 -0.97 -11.47
CA LEU A 43 -17.48 -0.57 -10.13
C LEU A 43 -18.21 0.72 -9.75
N ASN A 44 -18.94 0.69 -8.64
CA ASN A 44 -19.62 1.84 -8.08
C ASN A 44 -18.86 2.30 -6.83
N LYS A 45 -18.54 3.58 -6.75
CA LYS A 45 -17.86 4.15 -5.57
C LYS A 45 -18.78 4.07 -4.36
N MET A 46 -18.28 3.53 -3.25
CA MET A 46 -19.02 3.26 -2.01
C MET A 46 -18.26 3.84 -0.81
N PRO A 47 -18.17 5.18 -0.71
CA PRO A 47 -17.47 5.79 0.41
C PRO A 47 -18.19 5.47 1.73
N MET A 48 -17.41 5.25 2.78
CA MET A 48 -17.94 4.98 4.11
C MET A 48 -17.23 5.83 5.18
N ILE A 49 -17.94 6.09 6.26
CA ILE A 49 -17.37 6.74 7.44
C ILE A 49 -16.67 5.65 8.26
N ILE A 50 -15.40 5.85 8.54
CA ILE A 50 -14.62 5.00 9.44
C ILE A 50 -14.78 5.55 10.85
N THR A 51 -15.51 4.82 11.69
CA THR A 51 -15.67 5.18 13.10
C THR A 51 -14.40 4.88 13.89
N ASP A 52 -14.22 5.54 15.04
CA ASP A 52 -13.07 5.31 15.93
C ASP A 52 -12.97 3.84 16.38
N ASP A 53 -14.12 3.20 16.68
CA ASP A 53 -14.18 1.77 17.04
C ASP A 53 -13.70 0.86 15.89
N LEU A 54 -14.16 1.12 14.66
CA LEU A 54 -13.71 0.36 13.48
C LEU A 54 -12.23 0.59 13.21
N GLN A 55 -11.77 1.84 13.31
CA GLN A 55 -10.35 2.19 13.13
C GLN A 55 -9.47 1.46 14.16
N GLU A 56 -9.89 1.42 15.43
CA GLU A 56 -9.15 0.74 16.49
C GLU A 56 -9.10 -0.78 16.28
N LYS A 57 -10.22 -1.41 15.89
CA LYS A 57 -10.26 -2.85 15.57
C LYS A 57 -9.33 -3.20 14.41
N MET A 58 -9.32 -2.38 13.35
CA MET A 58 -8.39 -2.56 12.23
C MET A 58 -6.94 -2.37 12.67
N ARG A 59 -6.65 -1.38 13.52
CA ARG A 59 -5.32 -1.12 14.06
C ARG A 59 -4.79 -2.32 14.88
N VAL A 60 -5.62 -2.87 15.75
CA VAL A 60 -5.24 -4.03 16.57
C VAL A 60 -4.93 -5.25 15.70
N ALA A 61 -5.73 -5.47 14.65
CA ALA A 61 -5.57 -6.64 13.77
C ALA A 61 -4.38 -6.51 12.80
N SER A 62 -4.01 -5.29 12.38
CA SER A 62 -3.01 -5.04 11.33
C SER A 62 -1.74 -4.35 11.82
N SER A 63 -1.72 -3.84 13.05
CA SER A 63 -0.64 -3.01 13.61
C SER A 63 -0.42 -1.66 12.90
N ILE A 64 -1.27 -1.27 11.96
CA ILE A 64 -1.15 0.00 11.25
C ILE A 64 -1.80 1.12 12.06
N ARG A 65 -1.06 2.21 12.26
CA ARG A 65 -1.48 3.32 13.14
C ARG A 65 -2.13 4.49 12.42
N HIS A 66 -1.75 4.75 11.15
CA HIS A 66 -2.36 5.85 10.42
C HIS A 66 -3.82 5.51 10.03
N PRO A 67 -4.71 6.52 9.95
CA PRO A 67 -6.11 6.31 9.65
C PRO A 67 -6.33 5.68 8.26
N PHE A 68 -7.33 4.80 8.16
CA PHE A 68 -7.82 4.30 6.89
C PHE A 68 -8.74 5.33 6.23
N GLN A 69 -8.59 5.53 4.91
CA GLN A 69 -9.39 6.48 4.14
C GLN A 69 -10.61 5.78 3.53
N GLY A 70 -11.79 6.00 4.11
CA GLY A 70 -13.03 5.33 3.70
C GLY A 70 -13.63 5.81 2.36
N ASP A 71 -13.05 6.78 1.69
CA ASP A 71 -13.50 7.30 0.38
C ASP A 71 -12.94 6.53 -0.82
N ARG A 72 -12.02 5.59 -0.60
CA ARG A 72 -11.32 4.80 -1.64
C ARG A 72 -11.83 3.36 -1.71
N ILE A 73 -13.15 3.19 -1.70
CA ILE A 73 -13.84 1.89 -1.71
C ILE A 73 -14.82 1.86 -2.88
N TRP A 74 -14.82 0.76 -3.63
CA TRP A 74 -15.75 0.49 -4.73
C TRP A 74 -16.34 -0.90 -4.59
N LYS A 75 -17.59 -1.04 -5.00
CA LYS A 75 -18.33 -2.30 -5.03
C LYS A 75 -18.83 -2.60 -6.43
N THR A 76 -18.80 -3.85 -6.82
CA THR A 76 -19.41 -4.34 -8.07
C THR A 76 -20.85 -4.81 -7.86
N ASN A 77 -21.62 -4.97 -8.94
CA ASN A 77 -22.98 -5.46 -8.88
C ASN A 77 -23.07 -6.92 -8.40
N ASP A 78 -22.04 -7.72 -8.58
CA ASP A 78 -21.95 -9.11 -8.09
C ASP A 78 -21.41 -9.23 -6.65
N GLY A 79 -21.21 -8.09 -5.97
CA GLY A 79 -20.80 -8.04 -4.58
C GLY A 79 -19.31 -8.09 -4.34
N SER A 80 -18.46 -8.09 -5.39
CA SER A 80 -17.01 -7.99 -5.24
C SER A 80 -16.61 -6.55 -4.85
N TRP A 81 -15.42 -6.38 -4.29
CA TRP A 81 -14.92 -5.09 -3.80
C TRP A 81 -13.56 -4.77 -4.36
N PHE A 82 -13.32 -3.48 -4.58
CA PHE A 82 -12.02 -2.91 -4.90
C PHE A 82 -11.72 -1.82 -3.88
N ILE A 83 -10.58 -1.92 -3.23
CA ILE A 83 -10.21 -1.02 -2.13
C ILE A 83 -8.79 -0.54 -2.37
N VAL A 84 -8.59 0.78 -2.30
CA VAL A 84 -7.26 1.39 -2.36
C VAL A 84 -6.90 1.85 -0.96
N ASP A 85 -5.70 1.50 -0.55
CA ASP A 85 -5.16 1.85 0.75
C ASP A 85 -3.67 2.21 0.62
N GLU A 86 -3.08 2.71 1.69
CA GLU A 86 -1.68 3.10 1.70
C GLU A 86 -1.01 2.66 3.01
N VAL A 87 0.26 2.39 2.95
CA VAL A 87 1.09 2.07 4.11
C VAL A 87 2.37 2.88 4.06
N VAL A 88 2.92 3.19 5.23
CA VAL A 88 4.25 3.77 5.31
C VAL A 88 5.26 2.69 4.94
N GLY A 89 6.10 2.92 3.95
CA GLY A 89 7.25 2.08 3.63
C GLY A 89 8.36 2.26 4.68
N LYS A 90 9.57 2.55 4.25
CA LYS A 90 10.66 2.93 5.17
C LYS A 90 10.57 4.41 5.53
N HIS A 91 10.32 5.28 4.56
CA HIS A 91 10.27 6.74 4.71
C HIS A 91 9.04 7.35 4.05
N GLU A 92 8.55 6.76 2.96
CA GLU A 92 7.49 7.29 2.11
C GLU A 92 6.28 6.37 2.07
N MET A 93 5.18 6.85 1.52
CA MET A 93 3.95 6.06 1.40
C MET A 93 4.03 5.11 0.21
N ILE A 94 3.45 3.93 0.39
CA ILE A 94 3.21 2.94 -0.65
C ILE A 94 1.70 2.85 -0.84
N THR A 95 1.21 3.23 -2.02
CA THR A 95 -0.21 3.10 -2.37
C THR A 95 -0.45 1.78 -3.07
N TYR A 96 -1.45 1.03 -2.63
CA TYR A 96 -1.80 -0.27 -3.19
C TYR A 96 -3.31 -0.46 -3.30
N ALA A 97 -3.72 -1.41 -4.13
CA ALA A 97 -5.11 -1.81 -4.31
C ALA A 97 -5.30 -3.29 -3.97
N VAL A 98 -6.45 -3.62 -3.41
CA VAL A 98 -6.88 -4.99 -3.11
C VAL A 98 -8.22 -5.25 -3.78
N GLY A 99 -8.28 -6.32 -4.57
CA GLY A 99 -9.54 -6.89 -5.05
C GLY A 99 -10.03 -7.97 -4.08
N LEU A 100 -11.31 -7.94 -3.76
CA LEU A 100 -11.96 -8.98 -2.95
C LEU A 100 -13.16 -9.55 -3.69
N SER A 101 -13.36 -10.85 -3.57
CA SER A 101 -14.61 -11.49 -3.99
C SER A 101 -15.78 -11.08 -3.08
N SER A 102 -16.99 -11.42 -3.48
CA SER A 102 -18.20 -11.23 -2.66
C SER A 102 -18.18 -12.00 -1.34
N SER A 103 -17.30 -13.01 -1.21
CA SER A 103 -17.07 -13.77 0.04
C SER A 103 -15.89 -13.25 0.87
N GLY A 104 -15.22 -12.17 0.43
CA GLY A 104 -14.10 -11.55 1.15
C GLY A 104 -12.74 -12.21 0.94
N ASN A 105 -12.63 -13.14 -0.01
CA ASN A 105 -11.33 -13.68 -0.40
C ASN A 105 -10.61 -12.71 -1.34
N ILE A 106 -9.31 -12.54 -1.14
CA ILE A 106 -8.47 -11.70 -1.99
C ILE A 106 -8.42 -12.30 -3.40
N THR A 107 -8.79 -11.55 -4.41
CA THR A 107 -8.65 -11.90 -5.83
C THR A 107 -7.30 -11.49 -6.39
N GLY A 108 -6.68 -10.48 -5.80
CA GLY A 108 -5.35 -10.00 -6.13
C GLY A 108 -5.02 -8.70 -5.41
N ILE A 109 -3.76 -8.31 -5.47
CA ILE A 109 -3.28 -7.00 -5.04
C ILE A 109 -2.41 -6.37 -6.12
N GLU A 110 -2.42 -5.05 -6.23
CA GLU A 110 -1.57 -4.25 -7.12
C GLU A 110 -0.91 -3.11 -6.37
N ILE A 111 0.37 -2.85 -6.66
CA ILE A 111 1.05 -1.64 -6.19
C ILE A 111 0.76 -0.54 -7.19
N LEU A 112 0.19 0.58 -6.73
CA LEU A 112 -0.18 1.71 -7.57
C LEU A 112 0.94 2.73 -7.63
N GLU A 113 1.53 3.05 -6.48
CA GLU A 113 2.59 4.04 -6.35
C GLU A 113 3.61 3.59 -5.31
N TYR A 114 4.88 3.80 -5.65
CA TYR A 114 6.02 3.48 -4.80
C TYR A 114 7.08 4.57 -4.95
N VAL A 115 7.33 5.30 -3.89
CA VAL A 115 8.21 6.49 -3.92
C VAL A 115 9.65 6.16 -3.47
N GLU A 116 9.84 5.05 -2.75
CA GLU A 116 11.15 4.72 -2.18
C GLU A 116 12.12 4.11 -3.21
N SER A 117 13.41 4.32 -2.98
CA SER A 117 14.48 3.81 -3.86
C SER A 117 14.73 2.30 -3.71
N TYR A 118 14.28 1.67 -2.61
CA TYR A 118 14.53 0.25 -2.28
C TYR A 118 13.23 -0.43 -1.86
N GLY A 119 13.13 -1.74 -2.12
CA GLY A 119 11.98 -2.55 -1.71
C GLY A 119 10.83 -2.58 -2.71
N TYR A 120 11.05 -2.04 -3.91
CA TYR A 120 10.07 -2.01 -5.01
C TYR A 120 9.72 -3.41 -5.55
N GLU A 121 10.46 -4.43 -5.17
CA GLU A 121 10.23 -5.83 -5.56
C GLU A 121 8.87 -6.35 -5.06
N VAL A 122 8.25 -5.68 -4.09
CA VAL A 122 6.85 -5.96 -3.68
C VAL A 122 5.84 -5.74 -4.82
N ALA A 123 6.23 -4.99 -5.86
CA ALA A 123 5.44 -4.83 -7.08
C ALA A 123 5.55 -6.04 -8.03
N GLU A 124 6.43 -7.00 -7.79
CA GLU A 124 6.54 -8.19 -8.61
C GLU A 124 5.33 -9.10 -8.47
N ALA A 125 4.76 -9.54 -9.60
CA ALA A 125 3.56 -10.37 -9.61
C ALA A 125 3.74 -11.69 -8.85
N GLN A 126 4.95 -12.27 -8.87
CA GLN A 126 5.25 -13.52 -8.17
C GLN A 126 5.08 -13.38 -6.66
N TRP A 127 5.53 -12.28 -6.06
CA TRP A 127 5.37 -12.04 -4.64
C TRP A 127 3.90 -11.76 -4.28
N ARG A 128 3.22 -10.94 -5.09
CA ARG A 128 1.83 -10.55 -4.86
C ARG A 128 0.83 -11.71 -4.95
N LYS A 129 1.14 -12.76 -5.72
CA LYS A 129 0.31 -13.97 -5.84
C LYS A 129 0.08 -14.70 -4.52
N GLN A 130 0.94 -14.53 -3.54
CA GLN A 130 0.81 -15.17 -2.23
C GLN A 130 -0.43 -14.74 -1.45
N PHE A 131 -1.00 -13.58 -1.77
CA PHE A 131 -2.21 -13.05 -1.14
C PHE A 131 -3.50 -13.62 -1.72
N VAL A 132 -3.47 -14.13 -2.95
CA VAL A 132 -4.67 -14.62 -3.64
C VAL A 132 -5.30 -15.80 -2.87
N GLY A 133 -6.62 -15.71 -2.68
CA GLY A 133 -7.42 -16.70 -1.95
C GLY A 133 -7.46 -16.50 -0.43
N LYS A 134 -6.55 -15.70 0.14
CA LYS A 134 -6.56 -15.40 1.58
C LYS A 134 -7.72 -14.46 1.96
N ASN A 135 -8.07 -14.47 3.25
CA ASN A 135 -9.16 -13.68 3.82
C ASN A 135 -8.86 -13.26 5.27
N ALA A 136 -9.84 -12.71 5.98
CA ALA A 136 -9.67 -12.21 7.34
C ALA A 136 -9.24 -13.27 8.37
N ASN A 137 -9.49 -14.57 8.11
CA ASN A 137 -9.11 -15.66 9.02
C ASN A 137 -7.64 -16.07 8.84
N ASP A 138 -7.01 -15.71 7.71
CA ASP A 138 -5.60 -16.01 7.48
C ASP A 138 -4.70 -15.05 8.26
N PRO A 139 -3.50 -15.48 8.67
CA PRO A 139 -2.54 -14.61 9.34
C PRO A 139 -2.17 -13.39 8.51
N ILE A 140 -1.93 -13.56 7.21
CA ILE A 140 -1.40 -12.55 6.27
C ILE A 140 -0.20 -11.86 6.92
N LYS A 141 0.77 -12.66 7.33
CA LYS A 141 1.90 -12.20 8.13
C LYS A 141 3.22 -12.64 7.53
N LEU A 142 4.14 -11.68 7.46
CA LEU A 142 5.48 -11.92 6.94
C LEU A 142 6.19 -13.04 7.73
N ASN A 143 6.89 -13.94 7.02
CA ASN A 143 7.58 -15.12 7.54
C ASN A 143 6.67 -16.16 8.22
N GLN A 144 5.35 -16.02 8.12
CA GLN A 144 4.40 -17.03 8.56
C GLN A 144 3.71 -17.67 7.36
N ASP A 145 2.94 -16.88 6.61
CA ASP A 145 2.22 -17.32 5.40
C ASP A 145 2.45 -16.39 4.20
N ILE A 146 3.28 -15.35 4.37
CA ILE A 146 3.80 -14.48 3.32
C ILE A 146 5.33 -14.51 3.37
N GLN A 147 5.97 -14.88 2.27
CA GLN A 147 7.42 -14.94 2.16
C GLN A 147 8.02 -13.54 2.05
N ASN A 148 9.18 -13.38 2.68
CA ASN A 148 9.96 -12.16 2.59
C ASN A 148 10.76 -12.08 1.28
N ILE A 149 11.06 -10.87 0.85
CA ILE A 149 12.04 -10.57 -0.20
C ILE A 149 13.27 -9.98 0.48
N GLY A 150 14.46 -10.56 0.25
CA GLY A 150 15.73 -10.01 0.75
C GLY A 150 15.93 -8.58 0.26
N GLY A 151 16.22 -7.66 1.15
CA GLY A 151 16.35 -6.23 0.83
C GLY A 151 15.05 -5.43 0.90
N ALA A 152 13.86 -6.08 0.84
CA ALA A 152 12.54 -5.43 0.83
C ALA A 152 11.71 -5.72 2.10
N THR A 153 12.31 -6.14 3.20
CA THR A 153 11.61 -6.65 4.40
C THR A 153 10.58 -5.69 4.97
N LEU A 154 10.88 -4.39 5.04
CA LEU A 154 9.95 -3.40 5.57
C LEU A 154 8.73 -3.24 4.65
N SER A 155 8.94 -3.15 3.34
CA SER A 155 7.87 -3.05 2.35
C SER A 155 7.00 -4.30 2.35
N CYS A 156 7.60 -5.50 2.38
CA CYS A 156 6.88 -6.78 2.50
C CYS A 156 6.03 -6.82 3.78
N LYS A 157 6.60 -6.41 4.92
CA LYS A 157 5.88 -6.36 6.20
C LYS A 157 4.70 -5.40 6.13
N HIS A 158 4.94 -4.15 5.72
CA HIS A 158 3.91 -3.12 5.76
C HIS A 158 2.79 -3.37 4.75
N ILE A 159 3.10 -3.89 3.55
CA ILE A 159 2.06 -4.32 2.60
C ILE A 159 1.25 -5.49 3.19
N SER A 160 1.88 -6.49 3.80
CA SER A 160 1.15 -7.60 4.44
C SER A 160 0.23 -7.11 5.54
N ASP A 161 0.71 -6.22 6.41
CA ASP A 161 -0.10 -5.59 7.46
C ASP A 161 -1.26 -4.78 6.86
N GLY A 162 -1.02 -4.06 5.76
CA GLY A 162 -2.03 -3.30 5.03
C GLY A 162 -3.11 -4.19 4.43
N VAL A 163 -2.72 -5.25 3.74
CA VAL A 163 -3.67 -6.23 3.18
C VAL A 163 -4.49 -6.88 4.29
N LYS A 164 -3.87 -7.20 5.45
CA LYS A 164 -4.61 -7.67 6.64
C LYS A 164 -5.64 -6.66 7.10
N ARG A 165 -5.31 -5.36 7.12
CA ARG A 165 -6.26 -4.28 7.44
C ARG A 165 -7.47 -4.29 6.52
N VAL A 166 -7.26 -4.45 5.22
CA VAL A 166 -8.34 -4.44 4.21
C VAL A 166 -9.29 -5.63 4.36
N VAL A 167 -8.77 -6.84 4.57
CA VAL A 167 -9.67 -8.01 4.77
C VAL A 167 -10.40 -7.96 6.11
N VAL A 168 -9.82 -7.35 7.13
CA VAL A 168 -10.49 -7.08 8.41
C VAL A 168 -11.59 -6.03 8.25
N LEU A 169 -11.36 -4.96 7.49
CA LEU A 169 -12.38 -3.99 7.12
C LEU A 169 -13.58 -4.68 6.45
N TYR A 170 -13.31 -5.58 5.49
CA TYR A 170 -14.36 -6.35 4.84
C TYR A 170 -15.19 -7.13 5.86
N GLU A 171 -14.57 -7.90 6.73
CA GLU A 171 -15.27 -8.74 7.69
C GLU A 171 -16.10 -7.93 8.69
N LEU A 172 -15.57 -6.79 9.15
CA LEU A 172 -16.22 -5.97 10.17
C LEU A 172 -17.31 -5.02 9.64
N ALA A 173 -17.19 -4.57 8.37
CA ALA A 173 -18.03 -3.47 7.89
C ALA A 173 -18.65 -3.67 6.49
N LEU A 174 -18.00 -4.41 5.59
CA LEU A 174 -18.45 -4.51 4.20
C LEU A 174 -19.27 -5.78 3.94
N LYS A 175 -19.02 -6.85 4.65
CA LYS A 175 -19.70 -8.14 4.53
C LYS A 175 -21.19 -8.02 4.84
N HIS A 176 -21.52 -7.26 5.87
CA HIS A 176 -22.86 -6.93 6.27
C HIS A 176 -22.96 -5.41 6.41
N PRO A 177 -23.17 -4.67 5.30
CA PRO A 177 -23.27 -3.23 5.41
C PRO A 177 -24.41 -2.89 6.35
N LEU A 178 -24.06 -2.35 7.52
CA LEU A 178 -25.05 -1.79 8.43
C LEU A 178 -25.83 -0.77 7.61
N VAL A 179 -27.13 -0.96 7.49
CA VAL A 179 -28.03 0.03 6.92
C VAL A 179 -27.80 1.30 7.73
N GLN A 180 -27.00 2.22 7.20
CA GLN A 180 -26.85 3.53 7.82
C GLN A 180 -28.22 4.20 7.71
N SER A 181 -28.98 4.11 8.78
CA SER A 181 -30.22 4.86 8.97
C SER A 181 -29.87 6.34 8.79
N LYS A 182 -30.28 6.91 7.65
CA LYS A 182 -30.30 8.37 7.50
C LYS A 182 -31.12 8.95 8.64
N LYS A 183 -30.47 9.60 9.58
CA LYS A 183 -31.08 10.59 10.45
C LYS A 183 -30.94 11.97 9.84
#